data_fa55b9253dcbaefb7e5d6c1952d94546
#
_entry.id   fa55b9253dcbaefb7e5d6c1952d94546
#
_cell.length_a   1.000
_cell.length_b   1.000
_cell.length_c   1.000
_cell.angle_alpha   90.00
_cell.angle_beta   90.00
_cell.angle_gamma   90.00
#
_symmetry.space_group_name_H-M   'P 1'
#
loop_
_entity.id
_entity.type
_entity.pdbx_description
1 polymer ?
#
loop_
_entity_poly.entity_id
_entity_poly.type
_entity_poly.pdbx_seq_one_letter_code
_entity_poly.pdbx_strand_id
1 'polypeptide(L)'
;MYRELLVEIGCEELPASWLPPLTRQIGERVGAQLAAARLDCPLPPEPFGTPRRLAVRVAKVADRQADLEETLTGPPVRAAFDADGQPTRAALGFARKNGVDVARLSQVETPRGLYLVYQRRERGAAARSVLGDVLAAVLRDLAFAKQMHWDARLEDGRGDLLFGRPIRWLLFLFGGRAV
;
A
#
# COMPACT_ATOMS: atom_id res chain seq x y z
N MET A 1 10.68 -15.15 3.02
CA MET A 1 10.74 -15.46 4.46
C MET A 1 9.60 -14.70 5.16
N TYR A 2 9.03 -15.22 6.24
CA TYR A 2 7.96 -14.54 6.99
C TYR A 2 8.44 -14.11 8.37
N ARG A 3 7.90 -13.00 8.87
CA ARG A 3 8.14 -12.47 10.20
C ARG A 3 6.83 -12.03 10.85
N GLU A 4 6.80 -12.04 12.17
CA GLU A 4 5.68 -11.51 12.92
C GLU A 4 5.67 -9.98 12.87
N LEU A 5 4.48 -9.40 12.74
CA LEU A 5 4.22 -7.97 12.85
C LEU A 5 3.34 -7.73 14.09
N LEU A 6 3.71 -6.75 14.90
CA LEU A 6 2.91 -6.24 16.01
C LEU A 6 2.74 -4.74 15.87
N VAL A 7 1.49 -4.31 15.84
CA VAL A 7 1.09 -2.90 15.88
C VAL A 7 0.38 -2.67 17.19
N GLU A 8 0.74 -1.60 17.92
CA GLU A 8 0.03 -1.18 19.11
C GLU A 8 -0.12 0.35 19.10
N ILE A 9 -1.33 0.81 19.32
CA ILE A 9 -1.69 2.23 19.46
C ILE A 9 -2.22 2.42 20.87
N GLY A 10 -1.42 3.02 21.73
CA GLY A 10 -1.85 3.43 23.05
C GLY A 10 -2.45 4.82 23.01
N CYS A 11 -3.61 5.02 23.64
CA CYS A 11 -4.31 6.30 23.64
C CYS A 11 -4.99 6.56 24.98
N GLU A 12 -5.55 7.75 25.14
CA GLU A 12 -6.47 8.04 26.25
C GLU A 12 -7.75 7.21 26.09
N GLU A 13 -8.53 7.12 27.17
CA GLU A 13 -9.63 6.18 27.30
C GLU A 13 -10.70 6.32 26.22
N LEU A 14 -10.87 5.25 25.44
CA LEU A 14 -11.90 5.10 24.44
C LEU A 14 -13.22 4.71 25.10
N PRO A 15 -14.35 5.28 24.68
CA PRO A 15 -15.66 4.84 25.15
C PRO A 15 -15.89 3.34 24.90
N ALA A 16 -16.47 2.63 25.85
CA ALA A 16 -16.71 1.18 25.74
C ALA A 16 -17.46 0.78 24.47
N SER A 17 -18.42 1.60 24.03
CA SER A 17 -19.18 1.36 22.79
C SER A 17 -18.36 1.46 21.50
N TRP A 18 -17.19 2.11 21.55
CA TRP A 18 -16.31 2.23 20.40
C TRP A 18 -15.37 1.02 20.24
N LEU A 19 -15.11 0.27 21.32
CA LEU A 19 -14.11 -0.80 21.32
C LEU A 19 -14.41 -1.91 20.32
N PRO A 20 -15.61 -2.55 20.29
CA PRO A 20 -15.85 -3.63 19.37
C PRO A 20 -15.67 -3.24 17.89
N PRO A 21 -16.25 -2.12 17.39
CA PRO A 21 -16.05 -1.71 16.01
C PRO A 21 -14.63 -1.28 15.70
N LEU A 22 -13.92 -0.62 16.62
CA LEU A 22 -12.52 -0.21 16.41
C LEU A 22 -11.56 -1.40 16.40
N THR A 23 -11.77 -2.37 17.31
CA THR A 23 -10.98 -3.60 17.34
C THR A 23 -11.08 -4.37 16.03
N ARG A 24 -12.29 -4.53 15.49
CA ARG A 24 -12.48 -5.15 14.18
C ARG A 24 -11.82 -4.32 13.07
N GLN A 25 -12.09 -3.02 13.07
CA GLN A 25 -11.62 -2.11 12.04
C GLN A 25 -10.09 -2.07 11.94
N ILE A 26 -9.35 -2.04 13.06
CA ILE A 26 -7.89 -2.00 13.00
C ILE A 26 -7.31 -3.27 12.37
N GLY A 27 -7.89 -4.45 12.64
CA GLY A 27 -7.48 -5.69 11.99
C GLY A 27 -7.71 -5.67 10.48
N GLU A 28 -8.91 -5.21 10.06
CA GLU A 28 -9.26 -5.07 8.65
C GLU A 28 -8.34 -4.07 7.92
N ARG A 29 -8.03 -2.91 8.54
CA ARG A 29 -7.15 -1.90 7.95
C ARG A 29 -5.72 -2.38 7.83
N VAL A 30 -5.18 -3.03 8.85
CA VAL A 30 -3.83 -3.62 8.79
C VAL A 30 -3.75 -4.63 7.65
N GLY A 31 -4.71 -5.57 7.55
CA GLY A 31 -4.75 -6.54 6.46
C GLY A 31 -4.83 -5.89 5.08
N ALA A 32 -5.73 -4.91 4.91
CA ALA A 32 -5.90 -4.19 3.65
C ALA A 32 -4.63 -3.41 3.24
N GLN A 33 -3.98 -2.72 4.17
CA GLN A 33 -2.78 -1.94 3.89
C GLN A 33 -1.55 -2.84 3.62
N LEU A 34 -1.42 -4.00 4.28
CA LEU A 34 -0.40 -5.00 3.94
C LEU A 34 -0.59 -5.53 2.52
N ALA A 35 -1.83 -5.86 2.14
CA ALA A 35 -2.15 -6.31 0.79
C ALA A 35 -1.88 -5.21 -0.26
N ALA A 36 -2.28 -3.97 0.00
CA ALA A 36 -1.99 -2.82 -0.87
C ALA A 36 -0.47 -2.58 -1.03
N ALA A 37 0.30 -2.83 0.03
CA ALA A 37 1.75 -2.82 0.00
C ALA A 37 2.37 -4.08 -0.62
N ARG A 38 1.59 -5.01 -1.17
CA ARG A 38 2.06 -6.28 -1.75
C ARG A 38 2.90 -7.13 -0.79
N LEU A 39 2.61 -7.02 0.50
CA LEU A 39 3.20 -7.84 1.54
C LEU A 39 2.27 -9.04 1.80
N ASP A 40 2.69 -10.22 1.35
CA ASP A 40 1.92 -11.43 1.56
C ASP A 40 1.73 -11.74 3.05
N CYS A 41 0.50 -12.10 3.40
CA CYS A 41 0.05 -12.33 4.76
C CYS A 41 -0.90 -13.54 4.75
N PRO A 42 -0.37 -14.79 4.82
CA PRO A 42 -1.18 -16.00 4.66
C PRO A 42 -2.13 -16.30 5.82
N LEU A 43 -1.98 -15.61 6.93
CA LEU A 43 -2.87 -15.72 8.10
C LEU A 43 -3.55 -14.38 8.38
N PRO A 44 -4.81 -14.39 8.80
CA PRO A 44 -5.54 -13.16 9.09
C PRO A 44 -4.90 -12.39 10.25
N PRO A 45 -4.97 -11.05 10.25
CA PRO A 45 -4.61 -10.24 11.40
C PRO A 45 -5.46 -10.58 12.63
N GLU A 46 -4.84 -10.65 13.79
CA GLU A 46 -5.48 -10.89 15.09
C GLU A 46 -5.59 -9.57 15.84
N PRO A 47 -6.77 -8.91 15.87
CA PRO A 47 -6.94 -7.64 16.54
C PRO A 47 -7.32 -7.80 18.01
N PHE A 48 -6.85 -6.86 18.83
CA PHE A 48 -7.14 -6.76 20.26
C PHE A 48 -7.49 -5.33 20.62
N GLY A 49 -8.41 -5.14 21.55
CA GLY A 49 -8.83 -3.83 22.02
C GLY A 49 -9.02 -3.79 23.55
N THR A 50 -8.55 -2.72 24.17
CA THR A 50 -8.83 -2.34 25.55
C THR A 50 -9.21 -0.86 25.59
N PRO A 51 -9.77 -0.31 26.67
CA PRO A 51 -10.12 1.11 26.72
C PRO A 51 -8.99 2.07 26.35
N ARG A 52 -7.74 1.70 26.55
CA ARG A 52 -6.57 2.57 26.29
C ARG A 52 -5.61 2.02 25.25
N ARG A 53 -6.01 0.98 24.49
CA ARG A 53 -5.11 0.31 23.54
C ARG A 53 -5.87 -0.38 22.42
N LEU A 54 -5.42 -0.15 21.21
CA LEU A 54 -5.75 -1.00 20.07
C LEU A 54 -4.47 -1.71 19.62
N ALA A 55 -4.53 -3.00 19.38
CA ALA A 55 -3.37 -3.76 18.93
C ALA A 55 -3.75 -4.76 17.84
N VAL A 56 -2.80 -5.07 16.97
CA VAL A 56 -2.94 -6.12 15.95
C VAL A 56 -1.66 -6.93 15.90
N ARG A 57 -1.82 -8.23 16.00
CA ARG A 57 -0.76 -9.19 15.72
C ARG A 57 -0.99 -9.82 14.35
N VAL A 58 0.04 -9.89 13.53
CA VAL A 58 0.03 -10.65 12.29
C VAL A 58 1.18 -11.65 12.36
N ALA A 59 0.85 -12.92 12.51
CA ALA A 59 1.84 -13.96 12.80
C ALA A 59 2.84 -14.17 11.65
N LYS A 60 2.41 -13.93 10.40
CA LYS A 60 3.26 -14.13 9.21
C LYS A 60 3.03 -13.00 8.21
N VAL A 61 4.02 -12.14 8.05
CA VAL A 61 4.10 -11.13 7.00
C VAL A 61 5.39 -11.35 6.22
N ALA A 62 5.33 -11.33 4.90
CA ALA A 62 6.50 -11.47 4.05
C ALA A 62 7.54 -10.39 4.35
N ASP A 63 8.83 -10.75 4.33
CA ASP A 63 9.93 -9.80 4.58
C ASP A 63 10.29 -8.93 3.36
N ARG A 64 9.62 -9.17 2.23
CA ARG A 64 9.69 -8.38 0.99
C ARG A 64 8.32 -8.32 0.32
N GLN A 65 8.08 -7.21 -0.38
CA GLN A 65 6.95 -7.09 -1.29
C GLN A 65 7.07 -8.13 -2.41
N ALA A 66 5.93 -8.60 -2.92
CA ALA A 66 5.90 -9.33 -4.18
C ALA A 66 6.40 -8.42 -5.31
N ASP A 67 7.15 -8.99 -6.25
CA ASP A 67 7.54 -8.28 -7.46
C ASP A 67 6.27 -7.87 -8.24
N LEU A 68 6.29 -6.68 -8.82
CA LEU A 68 5.21 -6.22 -9.69
C LEU A 68 5.56 -6.59 -11.12
N GLU A 69 4.70 -7.37 -11.74
CA GLU A 69 4.71 -7.60 -13.18
C GLU A 69 3.37 -7.11 -13.74
N GLU A 70 3.43 -6.07 -14.55
CA GLU A 70 2.24 -5.46 -15.14
C GLU A 70 2.46 -5.28 -16.64
N THR A 71 1.48 -5.72 -17.44
CA THR A 71 1.46 -5.46 -18.88
C THR A 71 0.58 -4.26 -19.18
N LEU A 72 1.21 -3.15 -19.53
CA LEU A 72 0.54 -1.93 -19.92
C LEU A 72 0.29 -1.92 -21.41
N THR A 73 -0.97 -1.84 -21.83
CA THR A 73 -1.36 -1.79 -23.24
C THR A 73 -1.38 -0.35 -23.75
N GLY A 74 -0.66 -0.12 -24.84
CA GLY A 74 -0.53 1.16 -25.53
C GLY A 74 -1.41 1.26 -26.79
N PRO A 75 -1.01 2.11 -27.74
CA PRO A 75 -1.72 2.30 -28.99
C PRO A 75 -1.59 1.06 -29.93
N PRO A 76 -2.53 0.88 -30.86
CA PRO A 76 -2.38 -0.12 -31.90
C PRO A 76 -1.14 0.16 -32.76
N VAL A 77 -0.43 -0.88 -33.16
CA VAL A 77 0.85 -0.77 -33.89
C VAL A 77 0.71 0.06 -35.16
N ARG A 78 -0.42 -0.06 -35.89
CA ARG A 78 -0.73 0.73 -37.08
C ARG A 78 -0.79 2.24 -36.85
N ALA A 79 -1.03 2.68 -35.60
CA ALA A 79 -1.03 4.09 -35.21
C ALA A 79 0.29 4.51 -34.50
N ALA A 80 1.05 3.52 -34.05
CA ALA A 80 2.29 3.71 -33.31
C ALA A 80 3.50 3.92 -34.21
N PHE A 81 3.46 3.38 -35.46
CA PHE A 81 4.52 3.52 -36.43
C PHE A 81 3.94 4.05 -37.75
N ASP A 82 4.73 4.84 -38.45
CA ASP A 82 4.41 5.33 -39.80
C ASP A 82 4.77 4.31 -40.89
N ALA A 83 4.61 4.71 -42.15
CA ALA A 83 4.91 3.85 -43.30
C ALA A 83 6.40 3.49 -43.43
N ASP A 84 7.28 4.33 -42.91
CA ASP A 84 8.73 4.14 -42.90
C ASP A 84 9.20 3.42 -41.61
N GLY A 85 8.27 2.95 -40.78
CA GLY A 85 8.56 2.25 -39.52
C GLY A 85 9.06 3.16 -38.40
N GLN A 86 8.93 4.49 -38.55
CA GLN A 86 9.34 5.42 -37.51
C GLN A 86 8.25 5.58 -36.44
N PRO A 87 8.64 5.77 -35.17
CA PRO A 87 7.67 5.92 -34.08
C PRO A 87 6.92 7.26 -34.20
N THR A 88 5.61 7.17 -34.22
CA THR A 88 4.71 8.32 -34.21
C THR A 88 4.62 8.98 -32.84
N ARG A 89 3.93 10.12 -32.77
CA ARG A 89 3.61 10.78 -31.48
C ARG A 89 2.87 9.86 -30.49
N ALA A 90 2.09 8.91 -31.00
CA ALA A 90 1.37 7.93 -30.15
C ALA A 90 2.34 6.97 -29.45
N ALA A 91 3.31 6.40 -30.17
CA ALA A 91 4.33 5.53 -29.60
C ALA A 91 5.24 6.29 -28.63
N LEU A 92 5.72 7.48 -29.03
CA LEU A 92 6.56 8.35 -28.20
C LEU A 92 5.84 8.80 -26.93
N GLY A 93 4.55 9.16 -27.04
CA GLY A 93 3.73 9.53 -25.88
C GLY A 93 3.54 8.39 -24.89
N PHE A 94 3.30 7.17 -25.40
CA PHE A 94 3.17 5.97 -24.58
C PHE A 94 4.50 5.62 -23.86
N ALA A 95 5.62 5.64 -24.59
CA ALA A 95 6.96 5.42 -24.02
C ALA A 95 7.28 6.45 -22.93
N ARG A 96 7.06 7.75 -23.20
CA ARG A 96 7.29 8.85 -22.25
C ARG A 96 6.43 8.72 -20.99
N LYS A 97 5.14 8.38 -21.13
CA LYS A 97 4.23 8.15 -19.99
C LYS A 97 4.75 7.06 -19.05
N ASN A 98 5.43 6.06 -19.60
CA ASN A 98 5.95 4.93 -18.85
C ASN A 98 7.45 5.08 -18.47
N GLY A 99 8.07 6.23 -18.80
CA GLY A 99 9.48 6.51 -18.48
C GLY A 99 10.48 5.58 -19.19
N VAL A 100 10.13 5.11 -20.40
CA VAL A 100 10.96 4.17 -21.15
C VAL A 100 11.20 4.64 -22.58
N ASP A 101 12.21 4.08 -23.24
CA ASP A 101 12.43 4.24 -24.66
C ASP A 101 11.46 3.36 -25.48
N VAL A 102 11.12 3.82 -26.70
CA VAL A 102 10.26 3.07 -27.63
C VAL A 102 10.85 1.67 -27.95
N ALA A 103 12.16 1.54 -27.99
CA ALA A 103 12.84 0.25 -28.20
C ALA A 103 12.58 -0.80 -27.11
N ARG A 104 12.09 -0.38 -25.94
CA ARG A 104 11.69 -1.29 -24.84
C ARG A 104 10.22 -1.73 -24.90
N LEU A 105 9.47 -1.21 -25.87
CA LEU A 105 8.10 -1.63 -26.10
C LEU A 105 8.10 -2.90 -26.94
N SER A 106 7.19 -3.81 -26.61
CA SER A 106 6.91 -5.02 -27.37
C SER A 106 5.54 -4.95 -28.05
N GLN A 107 5.25 -5.89 -28.89
CA GLN A 107 3.97 -5.96 -29.60
C GLN A 107 3.25 -7.24 -29.16
N VAL A 108 1.94 -7.13 -28.93
CA VAL A 108 1.09 -8.26 -28.57
C VAL A 108 -0.13 -8.28 -29.47
N GLU A 109 -0.44 -9.45 -30.01
CA GLU A 109 -1.66 -9.68 -30.77
C GLU A 109 -2.86 -9.82 -29.80
N THR A 110 -3.91 -9.07 -30.09
CA THR A 110 -5.16 -9.11 -29.33
C THR A 110 -6.32 -9.36 -30.30
N PRO A 111 -7.51 -9.71 -29.82
CA PRO A 111 -8.70 -9.85 -30.68
C PRO A 111 -9.04 -8.59 -31.49
N ARG A 112 -8.50 -7.43 -31.10
CA ARG A 112 -8.69 -6.14 -31.79
C ARG A 112 -7.53 -5.74 -32.70
N GLY A 113 -6.52 -6.62 -32.86
CA GLY A 113 -5.33 -6.40 -33.66
C GLY A 113 -4.04 -6.31 -32.82
N LEU A 114 -2.96 -5.86 -33.47
CA LEU A 114 -1.63 -5.77 -32.90
C LEU A 114 -1.48 -4.45 -32.11
N TYR A 115 -1.07 -4.55 -30.83
CA TYR A 115 -0.92 -3.40 -29.92
C TYR A 115 0.50 -3.33 -29.37
N LEU A 116 0.98 -2.12 -29.15
CA LEU A 116 2.18 -1.91 -28.33
C LEU A 116 1.88 -2.23 -26.89
N VAL A 117 2.83 -2.89 -26.22
CA VAL A 117 2.77 -3.14 -24.79
C VAL A 117 4.11 -2.85 -24.14
N TYR A 118 4.04 -2.47 -22.88
CA TYR A 118 5.20 -2.34 -22.01
C TYR A 118 5.03 -3.31 -20.83
N GLN A 119 5.98 -4.22 -20.66
CA GLN A 119 6.05 -5.07 -19.47
C GLN A 119 6.82 -4.34 -18.38
N ARG A 120 6.08 -3.74 -17.46
CA ARG A 120 6.65 -3.12 -16.27
C ARG A 120 7.01 -4.22 -15.28
N ARG A 121 8.28 -4.27 -14.91
CA ARG A 121 8.78 -5.14 -13.86
C ARG A 121 9.41 -4.26 -12.78
N GLU A 122 8.91 -4.37 -11.58
CA GLU A 122 9.43 -3.65 -10.41
C GLU A 122 9.71 -4.66 -9.30
N ARG A 123 10.96 -4.72 -8.89
CA ARG A 123 11.37 -5.62 -7.82
C ARG A 123 10.79 -5.15 -6.49
N GLY A 124 10.16 -6.06 -5.75
CA GLY A 124 9.61 -5.77 -4.44
C GLY A 124 10.68 -5.22 -3.48
N ALA A 125 10.33 -4.19 -2.73
CA ALA A 125 11.18 -3.62 -1.71
C ALA A 125 11.19 -4.49 -0.43
N ALA A 126 12.13 -4.26 0.47
CA ALA A 126 12.14 -4.89 1.79
C ALA A 126 10.91 -4.41 2.61
N ALA A 127 10.24 -5.31 3.33
CA ALA A 127 9.07 -4.94 4.12
C ALA A 127 9.33 -3.76 5.06
N ARG A 128 10.49 -3.72 5.72
CA ARG A 128 10.84 -2.63 6.64
C ARG A 128 10.83 -1.24 6.00
N SER A 129 11.16 -1.12 4.72
CA SER A 129 11.18 0.19 4.04
C SER A 129 9.79 0.71 3.67
N VAL A 130 8.75 -0.12 3.73
CA VAL A 130 7.38 0.26 3.37
C VAL A 130 6.41 0.18 4.55
N LEU A 131 6.78 -0.48 5.65
CA LEU A 131 5.90 -0.66 6.80
C LEU A 131 5.58 0.66 7.52
N GLY A 132 6.46 1.66 7.49
CA GLY A 132 6.17 3.00 8.01
C GLY A 132 4.97 3.64 7.31
N ASP A 133 4.92 3.56 5.99
CA ASP A 133 3.79 4.06 5.18
C ASP A 133 2.51 3.26 5.44
N VAL A 134 2.64 1.93 5.63
CA VAL A 134 1.51 1.06 6.03
C VAL A 134 0.91 1.54 7.36
N LEU A 135 1.74 1.80 8.38
CA LEU A 135 1.26 2.31 9.68
C LEU A 135 0.59 3.67 9.52
N ALA A 136 1.20 4.59 8.79
CA ALA A 136 0.62 5.92 8.54
C ALA A 136 -0.76 5.81 7.88
N ALA A 137 -0.91 4.95 6.87
CA ALA A 137 -2.18 4.69 6.21
C ALA A 137 -3.21 4.07 7.17
N VAL A 138 -2.82 3.09 7.98
CA VAL A 138 -3.70 2.48 8.99
C VAL A 138 -4.22 3.53 9.97
N LEU A 139 -3.35 4.41 10.49
CA LEU A 139 -3.75 5.48 11.41
C LEU A 139 -4.76 6.44 10.77
N ARG A 140 -4.57 6.79 9.50
CA ARG A 140 -5.48 7.67 8.77
C ARG A 140 -6.82 7.04 8.43
N ASP A 141 -6.83 5.74 8.19
CA ASP A 141 -8.02 4.99 7.77
C ASP A 141 -8.92 4.58 8.96
N LEU A 142 -8.46 4.76 10.20
CA LEU A 142 -9.29 4.51 11.37
C LEU A 142 -10.39 5.57 11.49
N ALA A 143 -11.63 5.13 11.47
CA ALA A 143 -12.81 5.98 11.60
C ALA A 143 -13.37 5.91 13.03
N PHE A 144 -13.55 7.06 13.64
CA PHE A 144 -14.11 7.22 14.98
C PHE A 144 -15.45 7.96 14.89
N ALA A 145 -16.35 7.71 15.82
CA ALA A 145 -17.62 8.45 15.92
C ALA A 145 -17.39 9.96 16.15
N LYS A 146 -16.28 10.31 16.81
CA LYS A 146 -15.79 11.68 16.95
C LYS A 146 -14.27 11.68 16.80
N GLN A 147 -13.76 12.61 16.03
CA GLN A 147 -12.32 12.83 15.81
C GLN A 147 -11.96 14.26 16.17
N MET A 148 -10.75 14.46 16.63
CA MET A 148 -10.23 15.77 17.01
C MET A 148 -8.77 15.89 16.57
N HIS A 149 -8.31 17.12 16.44
CA HIS A 149 -6.89 17.45 16.30
C HIS A 149 -6.19 17.31 17.65
N TRP A 150 -5.03 16.65 17.64
CA TRP A 150 -4.20 16.46 18.84
C TRP A 150 -2.75 16.89 18.60
N ASP A 151 -2.56 17.89 17.73
CA ASP A 151 -1.23 18.37 17.28
C ASP A 151 -0.32 17.24 16.76
N ALA A 152 -0.91 16.13 16.31
CA ALA A 152 -0.20 15.01 15.73
C ALA A 152 -0.10 15.17 14.24
N ARG A 153 1.10 15.00 13.69
CA ARG A 153 1.39 15.03 12.25
C ARG A 153 2.10 13.77 11.85
N LEU A 154 1.78 13.27 10.66
CA LEU A 154 2.51 12.20 10.00
C LEU A 154 3.36 12.80 8.88
N GLU A 155 4.51 12.21 8.61
CA GLU A 155 5.43 12.65 7.54
C GLU A 155 4.95 12.25 6.14
N ASP A 156 3.65 12.00 5.98
CA ASP A 156 3.01 11.58 4.72
C ASP A 156 2.50 12.77 3.88
N GLY A 157 2.75 14.01 4.30
CA GLY A 157 2.35 15.23 3.61
C GLY A 157 0.85 15.52 3.59
N ARG A 158 0.01 14.75 4.31
CA ARG A 158 -1.46 14.88 4.30
C ARG A 158 -2.02 15.75 5.43
N GLY A 159 -1.18 16.56 6.09
CA GLY A 159 -1.60 17.45 7.17
C GLY A 159 -1.82 16.73 8.51
N ASP A 160 -2.60 17.34 9.38
CA ASP A 160 -2.80 16.86 10.74
C ASP A 160 -3.49 15.49 10.81
N LEU A 161 -3.11 14.68 11.77
CA LEU A 161 -3.78 13.42 12.07
C LEU A 161 -4.99 13.66 12.96
N LEU A 162 -6.17 13.28 12.47
CA LEU A 162 -7.38 13.23 13.29
C LEU A 162 -7.49 11.87 13.98
N PHE A 163 -7.70 11.88 15.28
CA PHE A 163 -7.85 10.65 16.06
C PHE A 163 -8.94 10.80 17.14
N GLY A 164 -9.52 9.67 17.56
CA GLY A 164 -10.64 9.71 18.53
C GLY A 164 -10.24 10.14 19.93
N ARG A 165 -9.01 9.87 20.34
CA ARG A 165 -8.41 10.26 21.62
C ARG A 165 -6.93 10.56 21.43
N PRO A 166 -6.27 11.36 22.30
CA PRO A 166 -4.83 11.61 22.22
C PRO A 166 -4.05 10.31 22.21
N ILE A 167 -3.17 10.15 21.21
CA ILE A 167 -2.23 9.03 21.17
C ILE A 167 -1.14 9.27 22.21
N ARG A 168 -0.82 8.26 23.00
CA ARG A 168 0.19 8.30 24.06
C ARG A 168 1.47 7.58 23.66
N TRP A 169 1.35 6.48 22.89
CA TRP A 169 2.49 5.77 22.32
C TRP A 169 2.08 5.00 21.07
N LEU A 170 3.07 4.72 20.24
CA LEU A 170 2.97 3.80 19.13
C LEU A 170 4.07 2.74 19.30
N LEU A 171 3.69 1.49 19.18
CA LEU A 171 4.65 0.39 19.09
C LEU A 171 4.44 -0.31 17.75
N PHE A 172 5.52 -0.41 16.98
CA PHE A 172 5.48 -1.06 15.67
C PHE A 172 6.70 -1.94 15.52
N LEU A 173 6.49 -3.26 15.67
CA LEU A 173 7.56 -4.26 15.62
C LEU A 173 7.41 -5.16 14.42
N PHE A 174 8.51 -5.43 13.75
CA PHE A 174 8.60 -6.42 12.68
C PHE A 174 9.77 -7.37 12.93
N GLY A 175 9.45 -8.65 13.15
CA GLY A 175 10.44 -9.65 13.54
C GLY A 175 11.15 -9.31 14.86
N GLY A 176 10.42 -8.75 15.82
CA GLY A 176 10.91 -8.38 17.14
C GLY A 176 11.76 -7.10 17.20
N ARG A 177 11.85 -6.33 16.10
CA ARG A 177 12.60 -5.06 16.03
C ARG A 177 11.66 -3.93 15.64
N ALA A 178 11.88 -2.75 16.22
CA ALA A 178 11.13 -1.55 15.84
C ALA A 178 11.31 -1.21 14.35
N VAL A 179 10.23 -0.78 13.72
CA VAL A 179 10.20 -0.29 12.34
C VAL A 179 10.50 1.20 12.33
#